data_831028fa3cab897a612b99e6f40276a9
#
_entry.id   831028fa3cab897a612b99e6f40276a9
#
_cell.length_a   1.000
_cell.length_b   1.000
_cell.length_c   1.000
_cell.angle_alpha   90.00
_cell.angle_beta   90.00
_cell.angle_gamma   90.00
#
_symmetry.space_group_name_H-M   'P 1'
#
loop_
_entity.id
_entity.type
_entity.pdbx_description
1 polymer ?
#
loop_
_entity_poly.entity_id
_entity_poly.type
_entity_poly.pdbx_seq_one_letter_code
_entity_poly.pdbx_strand_id
1 'polypeptide(L)'
;MISGECFCGEVTHEISGLLYDARSCHCSRCRKAFSSQASTYALVNPEQFKWLTGENQLTSYDSSEGYGLRFCSKCGSTLCGTFKGVVHGVTLGCVNGDPHVERVQHIFVGSKASWEVIPDDVVAFEERPPEP
;
A
#
# COMPACT_ATOMS: atom_id res chain seq x y z
N MET A 1 13.04 -13.37 -0.37
CA MET A 1 12.95 -12.23 -1.29
C MET A 1 11.50 -12.08 -1.73
N ILE A 2 10.94 -10.91 -1.57
CA ILE A 2 9.55 -10.62 -1.97
C ILE A 2 9.63 -9.83 -3.26
N SER A 3 8.81 -10.17 -4.25
CA SER A 3 8.75 -9.45 -5.51
C SER A 3 7.34 -8.95 -5.80
N GLY A 4 7.25 -7.94 -6.65
CA GLY A 4 5.97 -7.42 -7.09
C GLY A 4 6.04 -6.82 -8.47
N GLU A 5 4.86 -6.57 -9.03
CA GLU A 5 4.74 -5.98 -10.37
C GLU A 5 3.41 -5.28 -10.54
N CYS A 6 3.37 -4.33 -11.48
CA CYS A 6 2.13 -3.70 -11.87
C CYS A 6 1.30 -4.62 -12.77
N PHE A 7 0.07 -4.23 -13.06
CA PHE A 7 -0.84 -5.03 -13.87
C PHE A 7 -0.28 -5.37 -15.26
N CYS A 8 0.36 -4.41 -15.94
CA CYS A 8 0.93 -4.67 -17.25
C CYS A 8 2.31 -5.35 -17.21
N GLY A 9 2.92 -5.46 -16.04
CA GLY A 9 4.18 -6.14 -15.85
C GLY A 9 5.43 -5.33 -16.17
N GLU A 10 5.31 -4.10 -16.63
CA GLU A 10 6.49 -3.30 -16.99
C GLU A 10 7.25 -2.78 -15.78
N VAL A 11 6.54 -2.47 -14.69
CA VAL A 11 7.18 -2.00 -13.46
C VAL A 11 7.27 -3.17 -12.49
N THR A 12 8.48 -3.49 -12.08
CA THR A 12 8.71 -4.57 -11.12
C THR A 12 9.62 -4.09 -10.00
N HIS A 13 9.47 -4.71 -8.83
CA HIS A 13 10.29 -4.39 -7.66
C HIS A 13 10.59 -5.64 -6.87
N GLU A 14 11.55 -5.52 -5.96
CA GLU A 14 11.83 -6.57 -4.99
C GLU A 14 12.14 -5.97 -3.62
N ILE A 15 11.89 -6.77 -2.59
CA ILE A 15 12.12 -6.41 -1.21
C ILE A 15 12.99 -7.49 -0.58
N SER A 16 14.12 -7.08 -0.01
CA SER A 16 15.09 -8.00 0.57
C SER A 16 14.89 -8.31 2.05
N GLY A 17 13.84 -7.76 2.65
CA GLY A 17 13.50 -7.97 4.05
C GLY A 17 12.06 -8.36 4.24
N LEU A 18 11.57 -8.17 5.46
CA LEU A 18 10.19 -8.46 5.80
C LEU A 18 9.33 -7.21 5.66
N LEU A 19 8.10 -7.43 5.23
CA LEU A 19 7.04 -6.42 5.33
C LEU A 19 6.46 -6.48 6.74
N TYR A 20 5.99 -5.35 7.24
CA TYR A 20 5.46 -5.27 8.59
C TYR A 20 4.26 -4.31 8.64
N ASP A 21 3.51 -4.40 9.74
CA ASP A 21 2.35 -3.54 9.99
C ASP A 21 1.39 -3.45 8.81
N ALA A 22 1.03 -4.62 8.26
CA ALA A 22 0.07 -4.69 7.16
C ALA A 22 -1.29 -4.13 7.60
N ARG A 23 -1.88 -3.27 6.77
CA ARG A 23 -3.12 -2.59 7.11
C ARG A 23 -3.99 -2.32 5.90
N SER A 24 -5.29 -2.29 6.15
CA SER A 24 -6.29 -1.77 5.21
C SER A 24 -6.81 -0.45 5.78
N CYS A 25 -6.56 0.62 5.07
CA CYS A 25 -6.98 1.96 5.49
C CYS A 25 -8.28 2.33 4.81
N HIS A 26 -9.32 2.55 5.62
CA HIS A 26 -10.68 2.83 5.15
C HIS A 26 -11.00 4.33 5.10
N CYS A 27 -10.01 5.19 5.25
CA CYS A 27 -10.26 6.64 5.18
C CYS A 27 -10.71 7.05 3.77
N SER A 28 -11.40 8.17 3.69
CA SER A 28 -11.93 8.65 2.40
C SER A 28 -10.85 8.91 1.36
N ARG A 29 -9.66 9.32 1.80
CA ARG A 29 -8.52 9.57 0.90
C ARG A 29 -8.02 8.27 0.29
N CYS A 30 -7.82 7.25 1.11
CA CYS A 30 -7.37 5.93 0.65
C CYS A 30 -8.40 5.28 -0.27
N ARG A 31 -9.69 5.38 0.08
CA ARG A 31 -10.74 4.85 -0.79
C ARG A 31 -10.72 5.49 -2.17
N LYS A 32 -10.54 6.80 -2.22
CA LYS A 32 -10.48 7.53 -3.50
C LYS A 32 -9.20 7.25 -4.26
N ALA A 33 -8.06 7.21 -3.57
CA ALA A 33 -6.77 6.96 -4.20
C ALA A 33 -6.70 5.58 -4.86
N PHE A 34 -7.35 4.59 -4.28
CA PHE A 34 -7.33 3.21 -4.78
C PHE A 34 -8.64 2.80 -5.46
N SER A 35 -9.62 3.70 -5.50
CA SER A 35 -10.93 3.43 -6.13
C SER A 35 -11.57 2.15 -5.60
N SER A 36 -11.50 1.95 -4.29
CA SER A 36 -11.93 0.73 -3.64
C SER A 36 -12.43 1.02 -2.21
N GLN A 37 -12.77 -0.02 -1.47
CA GLN A 37 -13.21 0.10 -0.09
C GLN A 37 -12.08 0.55 0.85
N ALA A 38 -10.83 0.30 0.47
CA ALA A 38 -9.68 0.61 1.30
C ALA A 38 -8.40 0.57 0.45
N SER A 39 -7.30 1.07 1.01
CA SER A 39 -5.98 0.76 0.52
C SER A 39 -5.36 -0.31 1.41
N THR A 40 -4.82 -1.38 0.84
CA THR A 40 -4.19 -2.46 1.60
C THR A 40 -2.71 -2.50 1.27
N TYR A 41 -1.90 -2.24 2.29
CA TYR A 41 -0.46 -2.12 2.14
C TYR A 41 0.25 -2.59 3.41
N ALA A 42 1.55 -2.83 3.29
CA ALA A 42 2.40 -3.10 4.44
C ALA A 42 3.58 -2.15 4.43
N LEU A 43 4.12 -1.86 5.59
CA LEU A 43 5.29 -1.00 5.71
C LEU A 43 6.54 -1.78 5.29
N VAL A 44 7.51 -1.05 4.77
CA VAL A 44 8.76 -1.61 4.30
C VAL A 44 9.91 -0.69 4.73
N ASN A 45 11.05 -1.29 5.08
CA ASN A 45 12.27 -0.52 5.25
C ASN A 45 12.72 -0.03 3.86
N PRO A 46 12.82 1.30 3.63
CA PRO A 46 13.17 1.83 2.31
C PRO A 46 14.49 1.28 1.76
N GLU A 47 15.45 0.97 2.62
CA GLU A 47 16.75 0.44 2.21
C GLU A 47 16.65 -0.99 1.65
N GLN A 48 15.55 -1.68 1.93
CA GLN A 48 15.31 -3.03 1.46
C GLN A 48 14.41 -3.08 0.22
N PHE A 49 13.93 -1.94 -0.24
CA PHE A 49 13.09 -1.83 -1.43
C PHE A 49 13.93 -1.42 -2.63
N LYS A 50 13.69 -2.09 -3.76
CA LYS A 50 14.43 -1.79 -4.99
C LYS A 50 13.52 -1.94 -6.21
N TRP A 51 13.46 -0.90 -7.03
CA TRP A 51 12.86 -1.00 -8.36
C TRP A 51 13.79 -1.85 -9.24
N LEU A 52 13.24 -2.84 -9.94
CA LEU A 52 14.00 -3.68 -10.86
C LEU A 52 13.86 -3.21 -12.30
N THR A 53 12.62 -2.99 -12.75
CA THR A 53 12.35 -2.55 -14.12
C THR A 53 11.27 -1.48 -14.09
N GLY A 54 11.28 -0.64 -15.11
CA GLY A 54 10.18 0.28 -15.37
C GLY A 54 10.09 1.49 -14.48
N GLU A 55 11.13 1.82 -13.74
CA GLU A 55 11.10 2.99 -12.85
C GLU A 55 10.77 4.27 -13.63
N ASN A 56 11.22 4.37 -14.88
CA ASN A 56 10.92 5.50 -15.75
C ASN A 56 9.46 5.55 -16.24
N GLN A 57 8.69 4.49 -16.01
CA GLN A 57 7.25 4.46 -16.31
C GLN A 57 6.40 4.94 -15.14
N LEU A 58 7.02 5.17 -13.98
CA LEU A 58 6.27 5.58 -12.79
C LEU A 58 5.82 7.03 -12.91
N THR A 59 4.59 7.26 -12.48
CA THR A 59 4.05 8.60 -12.26
C THR A 59 3.89 8.80 -10.76
N SER A 60 4.13 10.03 -10.32
CA SER A 60 4.06 10.40 -8.91
C SER A 60 2.89 11.32 -8.66
N TYR A 61 2.24 11.13 -7.53
CA TYR A 61 1.37 12.13 -6.95
C TYR A 61 1.81 12.34 -5.50
N ASP A 62 2.07 13.58 -5.13
CA ASP A 62 2.50 13.92 -3.76
C ASP A 62 1.54 14.97 -3.19
N SER A 63 1.02 14.68 -2.00
CA SER A 63 0.16 15.64 -1.30
C SER A 63 1.00 16.71 -0.62
N SER A 64 0.35 17.81 -0.23
CA SER A 64 1.01 18.90 0.50
C SER A 64 1.55 18.47 1.86
N GLU A 65 1.05 17.35 2.41
CA GLU A 65 1.49 16.82 3.69
C GLU A 65 2.69 15.88 3.57
N GLY A 66 3.19 15.65 2.37
CA GLY A 66 4.35 14.81 2.11
C GLY A 66 4.05 13.37 1.77
N TYR A 67 2.79 12.93 1.91
CA TYR A 67 2.40 11.57 1.50
C TYR A 67 2.16 11.53 0.00
N GLY A 68 2.59 10.45 -0.61
CA GLY A 68 2.44 10.30 -2.05
C GLY A 68 2.24 8.88 -2.48
N LEU A 69 2.03 8.74 -3.78
CA LEU A 69 1.83 7.47 -4.46
C LEU A 69 2.77 7.39 -5.66
N ARG A 70 3.14 6.16 -6.00
CA ARG A 70 3.85 5.88 -7.26
C ARG A 70 3.05 4.82 -8.00
N PHE A 71 2.70 5.12 -9.24
CA PHE A 71 1.87 4.21 -10.03
C PHE A 71 2.38 4.12 -11.47
N CYS A 72 2.06 3.02 -12.11
CA CYS A 72 2.48 2.80 -13.51
C CYS A 72 1.68 3.70 -14.44
N SER A 73 2.37 4.49 -15.27
CA SER A 73 1.70 5.40 -16.20
C SER A 73 0.97 4.67 -17.32
N LYS A 74 1.30 3.40 -17.59
CA LYS A 74 0.65 2.61 -18.64
C LYS A 74 -0.60 1.90 -18.17
N CYS A 75 -0.56 1.26 -17.00
CA CYS A 75 -1.71 0.47 -16.53
C CYS A 75 -2.41 1.05 -15.31
N GLY A 76 -1.83 2.05 -14.66
CA GLY A 76 -2.46 2.70 -13.52
C GLY A 76 -2.31 1.97 -12.18
N SER A 77 -1.62 0.82 -12.13
CA SER A 77 -1.40 0.13 -10.86
C SER A 77 -0.63 1.01 -9.90
N THR A 78 -1.15 1.18 -8.68
CA THR A 78 -0.41 1.86 -7.61
C THR A 78 0.47 0.83 -6.90
N LEU A 79 1.77 1.05 -6.94
CA LEU A 79 2.75 0.07 -6.46
C LEU A 79 3.22 0.36 -5.04
N CYS A 80 3.26 1.62 -4.65
CA CYS A 80 3.72 1.97 -3.31
C CYS A 80 3.19 3.32 -2.87
N GLY A 81 3.25 3.51 -1.55
CA GLY A 81 3.10 4.82 -0.93
C GLY A 81 4.45 5.36 -0.54
N THR A 82 4.58 6.68 -0.57
CA THR A 82 5.81 7.36 -0.20
C THR A 82 5.54 8.38 0.90
N PHE A 83 6.59 8.72 1.65
CA PHE A 83 6.57 9.86 2.54
C PHE A 83 7.81 10.70 2.24
N LYS A 84 7.59 11.96 1.88
CA LYS A 84 8.66 12.87 1.46
C LYS A 84 9.54 12.27 0.37
N GLY A 85 8.90 11.58 -0.59
CA GLY A 85 9.57 10.98 -1.73
C GLY A 85 10.23 9.63 -1.47
N VAL A 86 10.21 9.14 -0.24
CA VAL A 86 10.83 7.86 0.13
C VAL A 86 9.76 6.79 0.24
N VAL A 87 9.99 5.63 -0.37
CA VAL A 87 9.05 4.49 -0.28
C VAL A 87 8.93 4.06 1.17
N HIS A 88 7.69 4.01 1.68
CA HIS A 88 7.45 3.55 3.04
C HIS A 88 6.41 2.45 3.14
N GLY A 89 5.58 2.29 2.14
CA GLY A 89 4.55 1.24 2.11
C GLY A 89 4.44 0.62 0.74
N VAL A 90 4.20 -0.68 0.71
CA VAL A 90 4.06 -1.46 -0.52
C VAL A 90 2.63 -1.96 -0.61
N THR A 91 1.99 -1.73 -1.75
CA THR A 91 0.63 -2.24 -1.97
C THR A 91 0.66 -3.75 -2.07
N LEU A 92 -0.13 -4.43 -1.24
CA LEU A 92 -0.10 -5.88 -1.17
C LEU A 92 -0.68 -6.55 -2.42
N GLY A 93 -1.62 -5.89 -3.09
CA GLY A 93 -2.21 -6.43 -4.31
C GLY A 93 -1.21 -6.59 -5.46
N CYS A 94 -0.11 -5.83 -5.46
CA CYS A 94 0.93 -5.93 -6.48
C CYS A 94 2.05 -6.91 -6.11
N VAL A 95 2.03 -7.49 -4.92
CA VAL A 95 3.02 -8.47 -4.50
C VAL A 95 2.73 -9.81 -5.17
N ASN A 96 3.77 -10.42 -5.71
CA ASN A 96 3.69 -11.75 -6.29
C ASN A 96 3.79 -12.81 -5.19
N GLY A 97 2.89 -13.78 -5.22
CA GLY A 97 2.89 -14.85 -4.22
C GLY A 97 2.50 -14.37 -2.82
N ASP A 98 2.99 -15.05 -1.81
CA ASP A 98 2.67 -14.77 -0.41
C ASP A 98 3.63 -13.72 0.15
N PRO A 99 3.14 -12.55 0.59
CA PRO A 99 4.00 -11.54 1.20
C PRO A 99 4.43 -11.86 2.63
N HIS A 100 3.93 -12.96 3.21
CA HIS A 100 4.22 -13.41 4.57
C HIS A 100 3.88 -12.37 5.65
N VAL A 101 2.82 -11.62 5.43
CA VAL A 101 2.27 -10.73 6.47
C VAL A 101 1.35 -11.56 7.37
N GLU A 102 1.45 -11.34 8.69
CA GLU A 102 0.67 -12.13 9.63
C GLU A 102 -0.82 -11.80 9.58
N ARG A 103 -1.14 -10.54 9.81
CA ARG A 103 -2.52 -10.07 9.85
C ARG A 103 -2.60 -8.67 9.30
N VAL A 104 -3.65 -8.44 8.53
CA VAL A 104 -3.99 -7.09 8.07
C VAL A 104 -4.86 -6.45 9.15
N GLN A 105 -4.42 -5.33 9.70
CA GLN A 105 -5.22 -4.51 10.61
C GLN A 105 -6.09 -3.57 9.78
N HIS A 106 -7.30 -3.33 10.23
CA HIS A 106 -8.17 -2.36 9.59
C HIS A 106 -8.11 -1.05 10.36
N ILE A 107 -7.77 0.03 9.69
CA ILE A 107 -7.66 1.35 10.31
C ILE A 107 -8.64 2.33 9.65
N PHE A 108 -9.01 3.37 10.38
CA PHE A 108 -9.98 4.36 9.95
C PHE A 108 -11.33 3.73 9.60
N VAL A 109 -11.73 2.70 10.34
CA VAL A 109 -13.01 2.03 10.07
C VAL A 109 -14.20 2.93 10.38
N GLY A 110 -14.02 4.00 11.18
CA GLY A 110 -15.05 5.02 11.37
C GLY A 110 -15.43 5.73 10.07
N SER A 111 -14.54 5.71 9.08
CA SER A 111 -14.78 6.31 7.76
C SER A 111 -15.03 5.28 6.67
N LYS A 112 -15.24 4.02 7.03
CA LYS A 112 -15.43 2.96 6.04
C LYS A 112 -16.60 3.24 5.11
N ALA A 113 -16.55 2.71 3.91
CA ALA A 113 -17.66 2.78 2.97
C ALA A 113 -18.89 2.10 3.54
N SER A 114 -20.06 2.70 3.32
CA SER A 114 -21.32 2.16 3.86
C SER A 114 -21.65 0.77 3.33
N TRP A 115 -21.12 0.44 2.17
CA TRP A 115 -21.34 -0.85 1.50
C TRP A 115 -20.29 -1.91 1.86
N GLU A 116 -19.31 -1.56 2.70
CA GLU A 116 -18.27 -2.51 3.11
C GLU A 116 -18.64 -3.17 4.43
N VAL A 117 -18.37 -4.46 4.52
CA VAL A 117 -18.54 -5.24 5.75
C VAL A 117 -17.15 -5.66 6.24
N ILE A 118 -16.82 -5.27 7.46
CA ILE A 118 -15.57 -5.65 8.10
C ILE A 118 -15.88 -6.83 9.03
N PRO A 119 -15.16 -7.96 8.92
CA PRO A 119 -15.39 -9.10 9.82
C PRO A 119 -15.17 -8.72 11.29
N ASP A 120 -15.90 -9.37 12.18
CA ASP A 120 -15.83 -9.09 13.63
C ASP A 120 -14.53 -9.59 14.27
N ASP A 121 -13.89 -10.56 13.65
CA ASP A 121 -12.70 -11.24 14.20
C ASP A 121 -11.37 -10.63 13.75
N VAL A 122 -11.40 -9.45 13.16
CA VAL A 122 -10.18 -8.76 12.74
C VAL A 122 -9.85 -7.62 13.71
N VAL A 123 -8.57 -7.26 13.75
CA VAL A 123 -8.14 -6.07 14.50
C VAL A 123 -8.56 -4.83 13.72
N ALA A 124 -9.33 -3.96 14.36
CA ALA A 124 -9.88 -2.77 13.71
C ALA A 124 -9.82 -1.58 14.67
N PHE A 125 -9.49 -0.41 14.13
CA PHE A 125 -9.41 0.85 14.87
C PHE A 125 -10.24 1.90 14.16
N GLU A 126 -11.00 2.69 14.96
CA GLU A 126 -11.83 3.78 14.42
C GLU A 126 -11.01 4.79 13.61
N GLU A 127 -9.78 5.06 14.07
CA GLU A 127 -8.84 5.95 13.42
C GLU A 127 -7.49 5.24 13.29
N ARG A 128 -6.42 5.83 13.78
CA ARG A 128 -5.10 5.21 13.76
C ARG A 128 -4.95 4.19 14.89
N PRO A 129 -4.11 3.16 14.72
CA PRO A 129 -3.79 2.29 15.84
C PRO A 129 -3.06 3.10 16.92
N PRO A 130 -3.18 2.68 18.20
CA PRO A 130 -2.43 3.34 19.26
C PRO A 130 -0.92 3.24 18.99
N GLU A 131 -0.20 4.28 19.33
CA GLU A 131 1.25 4.23 19.24
C GLU A 131 1.80 3.31 20.34
N PRO A 132 2.88 2.56 20.03
CA PRO A 132 3.49 1.66 21.00
C PRO A 132 4.17 2.42 22.15
#